data_65acb26182cd5131c72cf1b396995c40
#
_entry.id   65acb26182cd5131c72cf1b396995c40
#
_cell.length_a   1.000
_cell.length_b   1.000
_cell.length_c   1.000
_cell.angle_alpha   90.00
_cell.angle_beta   90.00
_cell.angle_gamma   90.00
#
_symmetry.space_group_name_H-M   'P 1'
#
loop_
_entity.id
_entity.type
_entity.pdbx_description
1 polymer ?
#
loop_
_entity_poly.entity_id
_entity_poly.type
_entity_poly.pdbx_seq_one_letter_code
_entity_poly.pdbx_strand_id
1 'polypeptide(L)'
;MRKAVMVSLLSFSAAAHTSDISTYIVNGSDANVGDFPSFASLFYEDDRQYSTRSFCGATIINDYYVLTAAHCVAADSSQLPHITVAASLQNENNYAPLTYPRVIEYYIPNGFENERDILWPDDIAILKLDRSIGSGDLYSRLNFSKNRGFTVADRFVAVGHGKNDYLEVPAANSPNLQEVELTYIDNATCIAALGTNISDKQICFDGADDGADKGSICSGDSGGPVYYQENGTGPRIQVGVASFGFERCGDRTKAVTSVFTDVYDYKSWIDNVITGNVSPTYYIQVQNGQRFLVDPSSPTAISPTSSDSSGGNVSVISLLGLLFISLMRHCSRVHMSCSSNHLRSQN
;
A
#
# COMPACT_ATOMS: atom_id res chain seq x y z
N MET A 1 -36.59 43.79 63.64
CA MET A 1 -35.68 43.88 62.53
C MET A 1 -35.06 42.48 62.28
N ARG A 2 -35.58 41.77 61.26
CA ARG A 2 -35.04 40.44 60.91
C ARG A 2 -34.10 40.62 59.71
N LYS A 3 -32.82 40.30 59.87
CA LYS A 3 -31.80 40.33 58.81
C LYS A 3 -31.91 39.01 58.03
N ALA A 4 -32.25 39.09 56.74
CA ALA A 4 -32.19 37.97 55.82
C ALA A 4 -30.73 37.83 55.33
N VAL A 5 -30.16 36.64 55.49
CA VAL A 5 -28.86 36.26 54.92
C VAL A 5 -29.13 35.58 53.60
N MET A 6 -28.70 36.18 52.52
CA MET A 6 -28.78 35.64 51.17
C MET A 6 -27.52 34.77 50.93
N VAL A 7 -27.70 33.44 50.86
CA VAL A 7 -26.65 32.51 50.48
C VAL A 7 -26.64 32.36 48.98
N SER A 8 -25.60 32.84 48.32
CA SER A 8 -25.40 32.71 46.89
C SER A 8 -24.74 31.36 46.59
N LEU A 9 -25.48 30.44 45.98
CA LEU A 9 -24.96 29.17 45.46
C LEU A 9 -24.24 29.44 44.12
N LEU A 10 -22.91 29.38 44.12
CA LEU A 10 -22.07 29.31 42.93
C LEU A 10 -22.13 27.88 42.34
N SER A 11 -22.87 27.72 41.25
CA SER A 11 -22.87 26.49 40.45
C SER A 11 -21.58 26.41 39.64
N PHE A 12 -20.65 25.56 40.05
CA PHE A 12 -19.50 25.15 39.21
C PHE A 12 -19.99 24.19 38.13
N SER A 13 -20.16 24.67 36.90
CA SER A 13 -20.29 23.82 35.74
C SER A 13 -18.92 23.24 35.41
N ALA A 14 -18.70 21.97 35.74
CA ALA A 14 -17.59 21.20 35.20
C ALA A 14 -17.86 20.98 33.70
N ALA A 15 -17.13 21.68 32.83
CA ALA A 15 -17.06 21.35 31.43
C ALA A 15 -16.34 19.99 31.31
N ALA A 16 -17.10 18.95 31.04
CA ALA A 16 -16.52 17.69 30.59
C ALA A 16 -15.88 17.96 29.23
N HIS A 17 -14.56 18.00 29.19
CA HIS A 17 -13.82 17.90 27.95
C HIS A 17 -13.98 16.46 27.48
N THR A 18 -14.91 16.21 26.58
CA THR A 18 -14.85 15.00 25.75
C THR A 18 -13.64 15.20 24.87
N SER A 19 -12.53 14.49 25.19
CA SER A 19 -11.50 14.27 24.21
C SER A 19 -12.18 13.47 23.09
N ASP A 20 -12.32 14.08 21.91
CA ASP A 20 -12.64 13.33 20.70
C ASP A 20 -11.49 12.34 20.49
N ILE A 21 -11.72 11.10 20.92
CA ILE A 21 -10.83 9.97 20.61
C ILE A 21 -11.21 9.58 19.19
N SER A 22 -10.56 10.20 18.20
CA SER A 22 -10.62 9.69 16.84
C SER A 22 -9.69 8.47 16.77
N THR A 23 -10.26 7.28 16.73
CA THR A 23 -9.53 6.02 16.56
C THR A 23 -9.29 5.81 15.07
N TYR A 24 -8.03 5.69 14.67
CA TYR A 24 -7.55 5.37 13.33
C TYR A 24 -6.95 3.96 13.39
N ILE A 25 -6.90 3.18 12.30
CA ILE A 25 -6.95 1.71 12.37
C ILE A 25 -8.17 1.33 13.22
N VAL A 26 -9.09 0.55 12.70
CA VAL A 26 -10.37 0.33 13.42
C VAL A 26 -10.11 -0.18 14.82
N ASN A 27 -10.64 0.52 15.82
CA ASN A 27 -10.45 0.26 17.25
C ASN A 27 -8.96 0.20 17.67
N GLY A 28 -8.13 1.05 17.06
CA GLY A 28 -6.71 1.21 17.37
C GLY A 28 -6.43 2.40 18.28
N SER A 29 -5.16 2.74 18.45
CA SER A 29 -4.67 3.90 19.20
C SER A 29 -3.49 4.55 18.49
N ASP A 30 -3.19 5.81 18.84
CA ASP A 30 -2.00 6.49 18.32
C ASP A 30 -0.74 5.70 18.69
N ALA A 31 0.08 5.40 17.69
CA ALA A 31 1.37 4.75 17.84
C ALA A 31 2.51 5.77 17.89
N ASN A 32 3.57 5.44 18.58
CA ASN A 32 4.82 6.20 18.51
C ASN A 32 5.73 5.51 17.49
N VAL A 33 6.06 6.19 16.39
CA VAL A 33 6.91 5.64 15.32
C VAL A 33 8.29 5.19 15.83
N GLY A 34 8.80 5.79 16.93
CA GLY A 34 10.04 5.37 17.59
C GLY A 34 9.97 3.95 18.14
N ASP A 35 8.77 3.42 18.40
CA ASP A 35 8.55 2.04 18.81
C ASP A 35 8.50 1.07 17.62
N PHE A 36 8.36 1.59 16.39
CA PHE A 36 8.26 0.86 15.13
C PHE A 36 9.25 1.39 14.08
N PRO A 37 10.56 1.43 14.38
CA PRO A 37 11.55 2.13 13.55
C PRO A 37 11.67 1.56 12.12
N SER A 38 11.27 0.30 11.90
CA SER A 38 11.26 -0.32 10.57
C SER A 38 10.01 -0.02 9.74
N PHE A 39 9.00 0.65 10.30
CA PHE A 39 7.81 1.01 9.54
C PHE A 39 8.12 2.07 8.48
N ALA A 40 7.57 1.89 7.30
CA ALA A 40 7.64 2.84 6.19
C ALA A 40 6.28 2.94 5.49
N SER A 41 6.07 4.03 4.77
CA SER A 41 4.85 4.31 4.00
C SER A 41 5.17 4.52 2.53
N LEU A 42 4.31 4.04 1.64
CA LEU A 42 4.44 4.19 0.19
C LEU A 42 3.59 5.35 -0.31
N PHE A 43 4.21 6.29 -1.04
CA PHE A 43 3.56 7.44 -1.62
C PHE A 43 3.74 7.46 -3.15
N TYR A 44 2.78 8.06 -3.85
CA TYR A 44 2.98 8.43 -5.26
C TYR A 44 3.55 9.83 -5.36
N GLU A 45 4.62 9.99 -6.16
CA GLU A 45 5.28 11.25 -6.39
C GLU A 45 5.86 11.32 -7.80
N ASP A 46 5.24 12.11 -8.67
CA ASP A 46 5.82 12.51 -9.94
C ASP A 46 6.42 13.93 -9.85
N ASP A 47 6.98 14.44 -10.95
CA ASP A 47 7.63 15.75 -10.97
C ASP A 47 6.68 16.95 -10.75
N ARG A 48 5.37 16.73 -10.70
CA ARG A 48 4.34 17.78 -10.64
C ARG A 48 3.34 17.59 -9.51
N GLN A 49 3.11 16.35 -9.09
CA GLN A 49 2.09 15.98 -8.12
C GLN A 49 2.62 14.91 -7.18
N TYR A 50 2.12 14.94 -5.96
CA TYR A 50 2.37 13.88 -4.98
C TYR A 50 1.09 13.60 -4.20
N SER A 51 0.96 12.36 -3.75
CA SER A 51 -0.12 12.00 -2.83
C SER A 51 0.16 12.59 -1.44
N THR A 52 -0.86 13.14 -0.80
CA THR A 52 -0.76 13.67 0.56
C THR A 52 -0.97 12.60 1.62
N ARG A 53 -1.30 11.38 1.20
CA ARG A 53 -1.49 10.19 2.03
C ARG A 53 -0.80 9.00 1.37
N SER A 54 -0.26 8.12 2.19
CA SER A 54 0.24 6.84 1.71
C SER A 54 -0.91 6.00 1.15
N PHE A 55 -0.59 5.18 0.16
CA PHE A 55 -1.55 4.22 -0.37
C PHE A 55 -1.35 2.82 0.21
N CYS A 56 -0.15 2.53 0.75
CA CYS A 56 0.23 1.28 1.41
C CYS A 56 1.32 1.53 2.45
N GLY A 57 1.41 0.62 3.41
CA GLY A 57 2.54 0.48 4.32
C GLY A 57 3.66 -0.37 3.71
N ALA A 58 4.82 -0.35 4.35
CA ALA A 58 5.98 -1.17 4.04
C ALA A 58 6.85 -1.37 5.29
N THR A 59 7.89 -2.20 5.16
CA THR A 59 8.85 -2.45 6.24
C THR A 59 10.26 -2.42 5.70
N ILE A 60 11.16 -1.69 6.34
CA ILE A 60 12.58 -1.62 6.00
C ILE A 60 13.24 -2.94 6.41
N ILE A 61 13.83 -3.65 5.46
CA ILE A 61 14.52 -4.92 5.70
C ILE A 61 16.03 -4.83 5.56
N ASN A 62 16.54 -3.84 4.84
CA ASN A 62 17.94 -3.38 4.84
C ASN A 62 18.05 -1.98 4.22
N ASP A 63 19.29 -1.48 3.99
CA ASP A 63 19.56 -0.13 3.47
C ASP A 63 18.80 0.22 2.20
N TYR A 64 18.59 -0.75 1.30
CA TYR A 64 18.07 -0.52 -0.04
C TYR A 64 16.79 -1.28 -0.35
N TYR A 65 16.27 -2.09 0.58
CA TYR A 65 15.11 -2.93 0.33
C TYR A 65 14.03 -2.74 1.38
N VAL A 66 12.78 -2.66 0.92
CA VAL A 66 11.60 -2.68 1.77
C VAL A 66 10.67 -3.81 1.36
N LEU A 67 9.96 -4.36 2.34
CA LEU A 67 8.96 -5.41 2.20
C LEU A 67 7.57 -4.78 2.23
N THR A 68 6.67 -5.19 1.34
CA THR A 68 5.28 -4.75 1.26
C THR A 68 4.38 -5.85 0.69
N ALA A 69 3.11 -5.59 0.46
CA ALA A 69 2.20 -6.51 -0.23
C ALA A 69 2.33 -6.39 -1.76
N ALA A 70 2.17 -7.50 -2.48
CA ALA A 70 2.24 -7.51 -3.94
C ALA A 70 1.08 -6.74 -4.57
N HIS A 71 -0.14 -6.81 -4.01
CA HIS A 71 -1.28 -6.07 -4.52
C HIS A 71 -1.07 -4.54 -4.48
N CYS A 72 -0.22 -4.01 -3.60
CA CYS A 72 0.15 -2.60 -3.55
C CYS A 72 0.86 -2.13 -4.83
N VAL A 73 1.56 -3.02 -5.51
CA VAL A 73 2.40 -2.70 -6.68
C VAL A 73 2.02 -3.47 -7.95
N ALA A 74 0.91 -4.18 -7.95
CA ALA A 74 0.42 -4.94 -9.10
C ALA A 74 -0.85 -4.37 -9.74
N ALA A 75 -1.50 -3.37 -9.13
CA ALA A 75 -2.81 -2.88 -9.57
C ALA A 75 -2.74 -1.92 -10.77
N ASP A 76 -1.79 -1.00 -10.78
CA ASP A 76 -1.64 0.03 -11.83
C ASP A 76 -0.18 0.24 -12.19
N SER A 77 0.24 -0.35 -13.30
CA SER A 77 1.62 -0.26 -13.80
C SER A 77 2.06 1.18 -14.14
N SER A 78 1.12 2.10 -14.42
CA SER A 78 1.43 3.50 -14.72
C SER A 78 1.96 4.27 -13.51
N GLN A 79 1.62 3.84 -12.29
CA GLN A 79 2.04 4.46 -11.05
C GLN A 79 3.41 3.97 -10.54
N LEU A 80 3.86 2.79 -10.98
CA LEU A 80 5.10 2.19 -10.50
C LEU A 80 6.34 3.10 -10.68
N PRO A 81 6.52 3.85 -11.78
CA PRO A 81 7.64 4.77 -11.91
C PRO A 81 7.70 5.88 -10.85
N HIS A 82 6.60 6.09 -10.13
CA HIS A 82 6.37 7.24 -9.26
C HIS A 82 6.27 6.90 -7.77
N ILE A 83 6.69 5.69 -7.37
CA ILE A 83 6.63 5.28 -5.96
C ILE A 83 7.87 5.77 -5.19
N THR A 84 7.62 6.43 -4.06
CA THR A 84 8.60 6.81 -3.04
C THR A 84 8.31 6.11 -1.72
N VAL A 85 9.34 5.95 -0.88
CA VAL A 85 9.25 5.25 0.40
C VAL A 85 9.69 6.17 1.53
N ALA A 86 8.73 6.56 2.38
CA ALA A 86 8.98 7.41 3.53
C ALA A 86 9.16 6.56 4.79
N ALA A 87 10.37 6.56 5.34
CA ALA A 87 10.69 5.88 6.59
C ALA A 87 10.22 6.67 7.82
N SER A 88 9.79 5.96 8.84
CA SER A 88 9.57 6.49 10.20
C SER A 88 8.72 7.76 10.25
N LEU A 89 7.68 7.84 9.45
CA LEU A 89 6.80 9.00 9.38
C LEU A 89 5.73 8.91 10.47
N GLN A 90 5.84 9.74 11.53
CA GLN A 90 4.85 9.79 12.61
C GLN A 90 3.52 10.38 12.16
N ASN A 91 3.57 11.39 11.28
CA ASN A 91 2.40 12.08 10.78
C ASN A 91 2.60 12.39 9.30
N GLU A 92 1.69 11.91 8.46
CA GLU A 92 1.77 12.06 7.00
C GLU A 92 1.66 13.50 6.51
N ASN A 93 1.14 14.42 7.32
CA ASN A 93 1.18 15.85 7.01
C ASN A 93 2.62 16.40 6.98
N ASN A 94 3.58 15.66 7.55
CA ASN A 94 5.01 15.99 7.51
C ASN A 94 5.73 15.35 6.31
N TYR A 95 5.01 14.67 5.40
CA TYR A 95 5.61 14.14 4.17
C TYR A 95 6.23 15.28 3.37
N ALA A 96 7.52 15.14 3.06
CA ALA A 96 8.29 16.14 2.32
C ALA A 96 8.67 15.57 0.93
N PRO A 97 7.99 15.98 -0.15
CA PRO A 97 8.30 15.50 -1.49
C PRO A 97 9.77 15.69 -1.87
N LEU A 98 10.29 14.84 -2.77
CA LEU A 98 11.66 14.83 -3.28
C LEU A 98 12.76 14.49 -2.27
N THR A 99 12.40 14.27 -1.00
CA THR A 99 13.39 13.93 0.04
C THR A 99 13.56 12.43 0.25
N TYR A 100 12.56 11.63 -0.12
CA TYR A 100 12.54 10.19 0.12
C TYR A 100 13.13 9.37 -1.04
N PRO A 101 13.67 8.16 -0.79
CA PRO A 101 14.12 7.25 -1.83
C PRO A 101 12.98 6.87 -2.77
N ARG A 102 13.32 6.67 -4.06
CA ARG A 102 12.40 6.19 -5.09
C ARG A 102 12.63 4.71 -5.38
N VAL A 103 11.56 3.99 -5.67
CA VAL A 103 11.65 2.59 -6.07
C VAL A 103 12.24 2.47 -7.47
N ILE A 104 13.19 1.53 -7.65
CA ILE A 104 13.83 1.26 -8.94
C ILE A 104 13.67 -0.18 -9.43
N GLU A 105 13.39 -1.14 -8.54
CA GLU A 105 13.13 -2.54 -8.92
C GLU A 105 12.00 -3.10 -8.06
N TYR A 106 11.19 -3.97 -8.65
CA TYR A 106 10.04 -4.63 -8.04
C TYR A 106 10.23 -6.13 -8.15
N TYR A 107 10.12 -6.83 -7.03
CA TYR A 107 10.20 -8.27 -6.95
C TYR A 107 8.88 -8.79 -6.40
N ILE A 108 8.20 -9.62 -7.20
CA ILE A 108 6.91 -10.22 -6.88
C ILE A 108 7.05 -11.73 -7.09
N PRO A 109 6.63 -12.59 -6.15
CA PRO A 109 6.66 -14.04 -6.34
C PRO A 109 5.80 -14.47 -7.54
N ASN A 110 6.28 -15.47 -8.29
CA ASN A 110 5.54 -16.00 -9.46
C ASN A 110 4.18 -16.61 -9.12
N GLY A 111 3.93 -16.94 -7.86
CA GLY A 111 2.65 -17.48 -7.40
C GLY A 111 1.63 -16.42 -7.00
N PHE A 112 1.99 -15.12 -7.05
CA PHE A 112 1.03 -14.06 -6.77
C PHE A 112 0.00 -13.92 -7.90
N GLU A 113 -1.27 -13.94 -7.51
CA GLU A 113 -2.38 -13.64 -8.40
C GLU A 113 -3.17 -12.46 -7.82
N ASN A 114 -3.30 -11.36 -8.59
CA ASN A 114 -3.97 -10.14 -8.12
C ASN A 114 -5.50 -10.26 -8.20
N GLU A 115 -6.04 -11.29 -7.57
CA GLU A 115 -7.47 -11.57 -7.53
C GLU A 115 -7.96 -11.78 -6.09
N ARG A 116 -8.87 -10.90 -5.64
CA ARG A 116 -9.43 -10.95 -4.30
C ARG A 116 -10.31 -12.17 -4.05
N ASP A 117 -10.98 -12.67 -5.08
CA ASP A 117 -11.89 -13.83 -4.97
C ASP A 117 -11.16 -15.13 -4.61
N ILE A 118 -9.86 -15.20 -4.89
CA ILE A 118 -8.98 -16.29 -4.48
C ILE A 118 -8.07 -15.91 -3.30
N LEU A 119 -8.40 -14.79 -2.62
CA LEU A 119 -7.75 -14.33 -1.39
C LEU A 119 -6.25 -14.01 -1.57
N TRP A 120 -5.87 -13.45 -2.73
CA TRP A 120 -4.52 -12.96 -3.03
C TRP A 120 -3.40 -13.91 -2.59
N PRO A 121 -3.24 -15.07 -3.22
CA PRO A 121 -2.15 -15.98 -2.87
C PRO A 121 -0.79 -15.31 -3.10
N ASP A 122 0.18 -15.64 -2.24
CA ASP A 122 1.56 -15.12 -2.30
C ASP A 122 1.65 -13.57 -2.32
N ASP A 123 0.76 -12.87 -1.59
CA ASP A 123 0.66 -11.41 -1.56
C ASP A 123 1.79 -10.77 -0.75
N ILE A 124 2.97 -10.74 -1.34
CA ILE A 124 4.19 -10.15 -0.78
C ILE A 124 5.05 -9.59 -1.91
N ALA A 125 5.73 -8.48 -1.69
CA ALA A 125 6.67 -7.90 -2.64
C ALA A 125 7.87 -7.29 -1.94
N ILE A 126 9.02 -7.25 -2.63
CA ILE A 126 10.19 -6.49 -2.22
C ILE A 126 10.43 -5.37 -3.23
N LEU A 127 10.69 -4.19 -2.71
CA LEU A 127 11.01 -3.00 -3.49
C LEU A 127 12.45 -2.60 -3.22
N LYS A 128 13.24 -2.39 -4.29
CA LYS A 128 14.60 -1.87 -4.19
C LYS A 128 14.60 -0.37 -4.45
N LEU A 129 15.38 0.34 -3.67
CA LEU A 129 15.45 1.80 -3.63
C LEU A 129 16.69 2.34 -4.36
N ASP A 130 16.56 3.54 -4.92
CA ASP A 130 17.64 4.24 -5.64
C ASP A 130 18.76 4.74 -4.72
N ARG A 131 18.50 4.86 -3.41
CA ARG A 131 19.45 5.26 -2.38
C ARG A 131 19.08 4.65 -1.04
N SER A 132 20.03 4.64 -0.10
CA SER A 132 19.81 4.12 1.25
C SER A 132 18.66 4.85 1.96
N ILE A 133 17.78 4.09 2.61
CA ILE A 133 16.65 4.60 3.40
C ILE A 133 17.00 4.77 4.88
N GLY A 134 18.07 4.13 5.35
CA GLY A 134 18.43 4.19 6.77
C GLY A 134 19.62 3.31 7.13
N SER A 135 19.74 3.00 8.40
CA SER A 135 20.80 2.16 8.98
C SER A 135 20.21 0.95 9.72
N GLY A 136 21.07 0.03 10.15
CA GLY A 136 20.72 -1.26 10.76
C GLY A 136 19.73 -1.19 11.94
N ASP A 137 19.67 -0.07 12.64
CA ASP A 137 18.71 0.13 13.75
C ASP A 137 17.26 0.24 13.28
N LEU A 138 17.06 0.56 12.00
CA LEU A 138 15.74 0.66 11.37
C LEU A 138 15.25 -0.68 10.78
N TYR A 139 16.11 -1.70 10.69
CA TYR A 139 15.73 -2.94 9.99
C TYR A 139 14.76 -3.77 10.81
N SER A 140 13.74 -4.29 10.14
CA SER A 140 12.83 -5.26 10.74
C SER A 140 13.53 -6.57 11.03
N ARG A 141 13.26 -7.11 12.21
CA ARG A 141 13.57 -8.50 12.52
C ARG A 141 12.46 -9.37 11.96
N LEU A 142 12.75 -10.09 10.89
CA LEU A 142 11.78 -10.98 10.27
C LEU A 142 11.73 -12.32 11.00
N ASN A 143 10.53 -12.89 11.16
CA ASN A 143 10.36 -14.21 11.75
C ASN A 143 10.71 -15.29 10.72
N PHE A 144 11.79 -16.00 10.97
CA PHE A 144 12.19 -17.15 10.16
C PHE A 144 12.13 -18.47 10.93
N SER A 145 11.33 -18.55 11.99
CA SER A 145 11.08 -19.78 12.73
C SER A 145 9.69 -20.32 12.45
N LYS A 146 9.60 -21.57 12.01
CA LYS A 146 8.32 -22.25 11.75
C LYS A 146 7.55 -22.60 13.01
N ASN A 147 8.16 -22.47 14.17
CA ASN A 147 7.52 -22.86 15.43
C ASN A 147 6.54 -21.76 15.87
N ARG A 148 5.33 -21.87 15.34
CA ARG A 148 4.19 -21.00 15.68
C ARG A 148 3.52 -21.46 16.99
N GLY A 149 4.31 -21.75 18.01
CA GLY A 149 3.77 -22.04 19.35
C GLY A 149 3.21 -20.78 20.00
N PHE A 150 2.48 -19.95 19.24
CA PHE A 150 1.84 -18.74 19.74
C PHE A 150 0.87 -19.07 20.85
N THR A 151 0.91 -18.29 21.92
CA THR A 151 0.09 -18.46 23.12
C THR A 151 -0.76 -17.21 23.35
N VAL A 152 -1.73 -17.31 24.22
CA VAL A 152 -2.56 -16.17 24.65
C VAL A 152 -1.78 -15.09 25.42
N ALA A 153 -0.56 -15.38 25.84
CA ALA A 153 0.35 -14.41 26.47
C ALA A 153 1.16 -13.60 25.45
N ASP A 154 1.15 -14.01 24.20
CA ASP A 154 1.87 -13.34 23.14
C ASP A 154 1.08 -12.13 22.65
N ARG A 155 1.81 -11.08 22.30
CA ARG A 155 1.25 -9.84 21.81
C ARG A 155 1.55 -9.69 20.31
N PHE A 156 0.51 -9.40 19.56
CA PHE A 156 0.62 -9.04 18.14
C PHE A 156 0.13 -7.62 17.94
N VAL A 157 0.89 -6.82 17.21
CA VAL A 157 0.57 -5.41 16.95
C VAL A 157 0.76 -5.12 15.47
N ALA A 158 -0.31 -4.70 14.82
CA ALA A 158 -0.23 -4.12 13.48
C ALA A 158 -0.15 -2.60 13.56
N VAL A 159 0.59 -1.97 12.63
CA VAL A 159 0.74 -0.52 12.58
C VAL A 159 0.55 0.00 11.16
N GLY A 160 -0.02 1.21 11.03
CA GLY A 160 -0.24 1.83 9.73
C GLY A 160 -0.92 3.18 9.81
N HIS A 161 -1.18 3.75 8.62
CA HIS A 161 -1.92 4.99 8.43
C HIS A 161 -3.26 4.75 7.73
N GLY A 162 -3.80 3.53 7.80
CA GLY A 162 -5.05 3.15 7.16
C GLY A 162 -6.27 3.90 7.70
N LYS A 163 -7.42 3.61 7.09
CA LYS A 163 -8.71 4.19 7.46
C LYS A 163 -9.15 3.70 8.82
N ASN A 164 -9.80 4.57 9.56
CA ASN A 164 -10.37 4.28 10.88
C ASN A 164 -11.86 3.93 10.84
N ASP A 165 -12.57 4.35 9.79
CA ASP A 165 -13.99 4.09 9.61
C ASP A 165 -14.27 3.78 8.14
N TYR A 166 -14.96 2.67 7.90
CA TYR A 166 -15.43 2.30 6.57
C TYR A 166 -16.67 3.13 6.15
N LEU A 167 -17.35 3.81 7.09
CA LEU A 167 -18.56 4.60 6.84
C LEU A 167 -18.29 6.04 6.44
N GLU A 168 -17.10 6.58 6.71
CA GLU A 168 -16.78 7.95 6.31
C GLU A 168 -16.60 8.06 4.78
N VAL A 169 -17.35 8.96 4.16
CA VAL A 169 -17.24 9.27 2.73
C VAL A 169 -16.99 10.77 2.55
N PRO A 170 -15.80 11.16 2.06
CA PRO A 170 -14.66 10.31 1.73
C PRO A 170 -13.94 9.83 3.00
N ALA A 171 -13.74 8.52 3.08
CA ALA A 171 -13.00 7.94 4.18
C ALA A 171 -11.54 8.45 4.15
N ALA A 172 -11.11 9.10 5.22
CA ALA A 172 -9.77 9.64 5.33
C ALA A 172 -8.84 8.63 5.99
N ASN A 173 -7.64 8.42 5.42
CA ASN A 173 -6.57 7.74 6.14
C ASN A 173 -6.11 8.61 7.32
N SER A 174 -5.67 7.96 8.41
CA SER A 174 -5.07 8.67 9.52
C SER A 174 -3.81 9.43 9.09
N PRO A 175 -3.69 10.72 9.39
CA PRO A 175 -2.41 11.38 9.27
C PRO A 175 -1.39 10.87 10.30
N ASN A 176 -1.82 10.48 11.50
CA ASN A 176 -0.95 9.94 12.53
C ASN A 176 -0.80 8.43 12.39
N LEU A 177 0.39 7.92 12.70
CA LEU A 177 0.62 6.49 12.79
C LEU A 177 -0.25 5.90 13.90
N GLN A 178 -0.91 4.78 13.60
CA GLN A 178 -1.79 4.06 14.50
C GLN A 178 -1.29 2.65 14.75
N GLU A 179 -1.67 2.06 15.88
CA GLU A 179 -1.45 0.65 16.19
C GLU A 179 -2.74 -0.03 16.64
N VAL A 180 -2.86 -1.32 16.37
CA VAL A 180 -3.91 -2.18 16.91
C VAL A 180 -3.32 -3.47 17.44
N GLU A 181 -3.78 -3.87 18.62
CA GLU A 181 -3.46 -5.18 19.19
C GLU A 181 -4.38 -6.24 18.62
N LEU A 182 -3.80 -7.35 18.18
CA LEU A 182 -4.48 -8.45 17.51
C LEU A 182 -4.21 -9.76 18.23
N THR A 183 -5.16 -10.68 18.14
CA THR A 183 -5.07 -12.04 18.65
C THR A 183 -4.91 -13.01 17.48
N TYR A 184 -3.93 -13.90 17.57
CA TYR A 184 -3.70 -14.93 16.55
C TYR A 184 -4.88 -15.90 16.49
N ILE A 185 -5.31 -16.21 15.28
CA ILE A 185 -6.34 -17.19 14.95
C ILE A 185 -5.67 -18.37 14.25
N ASP A 186 -5.89 -19.57 14.76
CA ASP A 186 -5.33 -20.79 14.17
C ASP A 186 -5.85 -21.03 12.75
N ASN A 187 -5.07 -21.79 11.96
CA ASN A 187 -5.35 -21.99 10.54
C ASN A 187 -6.71 -22.72 10.31
N ALA A 188 -7.09 -23.63 11.19
CA ALA A 188 -8.36 -24.35 11.03
C ALA A 188 -9.58 -23.42 11.23
N THR A 189 -9.50 -22.53 12.22
CA THR A 189 -10.51 -21.50 12.47
C THR A 189 -10.53 -20.46 11.35
N CYS A 190 -9.36 -20.10 10.82
CA CYS A 190 -9.23 -19.19 9.68
C CYS A 190 -9.88 -19.76 8.41
N ILE A 191 -9.60 -21.04 8.08
CA ILE A 191 -10.22 -21.75 6.95
C ILE A 191 -11.75 -21.85 7.14
N ALA A 192 -12.21 -22.12 8.35
CA ALA A 192 -13.64 -22.19 8.65
C ALA A 192 -14.34 -20.83 8.43
N ALA A 193 -13.65 -19.71 8.70
CA ALA A 193 -14.18 -18.37 8.55
C ALA A 193 -14.13 -17.83 7.10
N LEU A 194 -13.09 -18.16 6.34
CA LEU A 194 -12.78 -17.55 5.03
C LEU A 194 -12.89 -18.52 3.85
N GLY A 195 -12.97 -19.83 4.12
CA GLY A 195 -13.03 -20.87 3.09
C GLY A 195 -11.66 -21.46 2.73
N THR A 196 -11.68 -22.44 1.81
CA THR A 196 -10.50 -23.25 1.47
C THR A 196 -9.47 -22.56 0.60
N ASN A 197 -9.72 -21.33 0.14
CA ASN A 197 -8.75 -20.54 -0.62
C ASN A 197 -7.65 -19.93 0.29
N ILE A 198 -7.86 -19.92 1.61
CA ILE A 198 -6.79 -19.59 2.56
C ILE A 198 -5.74 -20.69 2.54
N SER A 199 -4.48 -20.29 2.40
CA SER A 199 -3.33 -21.18 2.43
C SER A 199 -2.62 -21.16 3.80
N ASP A 200 -1.69 -22.07 4.01
CA ASP A 200 -0.81 -22.08 5.19
C ASP A 200 0.30 -21.00 5.16
N LYS A 201 0.40 -20.29 4.04
CA LYS A 201 1.26 -19.10 3.88
C LYS A 201 0.58 -17.80 4.30
N GLN A 202 -0.64 -17.87 4.79
CA GLN A 202 -1.39 -16.75 5.32
C GLN A 202 -1.62 -16.94 6.82
N ILE A 203 -1.59 -15.85 7.57
CA ILE A 203 -1.75 -15.84 9.01
C ILE A 203 -2.92 -14.92 9.38
N CYS A 204 -3.83 -15.42 10.21
CA CYS A 204 -5.10 -14.78 10.53
C CYS A 204 -5.11 -14.23 11.94
N PHE A 205 -5.79 -13.09 12.08
CA PHE A 205 -5.96 -12.42 13.36
C PHE A 205 -7.40 -11.92 13.55
N ASP A 206 -7.77 -11.77 14.82
CA ASP A 206 -8.97 -11.06 15.26
C ASP A 206 -8.60 -9.99 16.28
N GLY A 207 -9.32 -8.89 16.31
CA GLY A 207 -9.09 -7.82 17.27
C GLY A 207 -10.10 -7.83 18.41
N ALA A 208 -9.78 -7.11 19.48
CA ALA A 208 -10.69 -6.93 20.60
C ALA A 208 -11.98 -6.21 20.15
N ASP A 209 -13.11 -6.64 20.72
CA ASP A 209 -14.44 -6.07 20.49
C ASP A 209 -14.71 -4.99 21.56
N ASP A 210 -14.92 -3.74 21.15
CA ASP A 210 -15.22 -2.62 22.06
C ASP A 210 -16.73 -2.35 22.22
N GLY A 211 -17.57 -3.14 21.53
CA GLY A 211 -19.02 -2.98 21.53
C GLY A 211 -19.54 -2.24 20.29
N ALA A 212 -18.72 -1.55 19.53
CA ALA A 212 -19.03 -0.91 18.25
C ALA A 212 -18.41 -1.69 17.08
N ASP A 213 -17.11 -1.91 17.13
CA ASP A 213 -16.33 -2.64 16.12
C ASP A 213 -15.27 -3.51 16.79
N LYS A 214 -14.60 -4.37 16.00
CA LYS A 214 -13.41 -5.13 16.40
C LYS A 214 -12.16 -4.46 15.89
N GLY A 215 -11.07 -4.58 16.62
CA GLY A 215 -9.75 -4.17 16.16
C GLY A 215 -9.40 -4.82 14.82
N SER A 216 -8.93 -4.04 13.83
CA SER A 216 -8.55 -4.59 12.53
C SER A 216 -7.67 -3.64 11.72
N ILE A 217 -6.92 -4.22 10.76
CA ILE A 217 -6.38 -3.44 9.64
C ILE A 217 -7.53 -2.99 8.73
N CYS A 218 -7.30 -1.90 7.98
CA CYS A 218 -8.24 -1.37 7.01
C CYS A 218 -7.52 -0.88 5.75
N SER A 219 -8.25 -0.29 4.80
CA SER A 219 -7.68 0.28 3.57
C SER A 219 -6.60 1.31 3.91
N GLY A 220 -5.40 1.15 3.36
CA GLY A 220 -4.22 1.97 3.63
C GLY A 220 -3.19 1.29 4.53
N ASP A 221 -3.58 0.27 5.34
CA ASP A 221 -2.65 -0.54 6.12
C ASP A 221 -1.98 -1.66 5.31
N SER A 222 -2.50 -1.94 4.12
CA SER A 222 -1.96 -2.92 3.16
C SER A 222 -0.44 -2.81 3.03
N GLY A 223 0.27 -3.94 3.06
CA GLY A 223 1.74 -3.96 2.98
C GLY A 223 2.47 -3.62 4.29
N GLY A 224 1.76 -3.07 5.27
CA GLY A 224 2.31 -2.79 6.61
C GLY A 224 2.57 -4.07 7.41
N PRO A 225 3.37 -3.98 8.48
CA PRO A 225 3.75 -5.12 9.29
C PRO A 225 2.72 -5.48 10.36
N VAL A 226 2.69 -6.77 10.74
CA VAL A 226 2.28 -7.20 12.06
C VAL A 226 3.49 -7.74 12.80
N TYR A 227 3.70 -7.22 14.02
CA TYR A 227 4.80 -7.59 14.89
C TYR A 227 4.33 -8.49 16.01
N TYR A 228 5.15 -9.46 16.33
CA TYR A 228 5.03 -10.39 17.43
C TYR A 228 5.97 -10.00 18.57
N GLN A 229 5.51 -10.11 19.81
CA GLN A 229 6.32 -10.00 21.02
C GLN A 229 6.03 -11.18 21.93
N GLU A 230 7.05 -11.99 22.18
CA GLU A 230 6.94 -13.14 23.09
C GLU A 230 6.57 -12.69 24.49
N ASN A 231 5.50 -13.28 25.05
CA ASN A 231 4.94 -12.92 26.36
C ASN A 231 4.69 -11.39 26.53
N GLY A 232 4.37 -10.69 25.44
CA GLY A 232 4.14 -9.25 25.44
C GLY A 232 5.36 -8.39 25.73
N THR A 233 6.55 -8.95 25.77
CA THR A 233 7.82 -8.29 26.08
C THR A 233 8.91 -8.69 25.08
N GLY A 234 10.07 -8.07 25.16
CA GLY A 234 11.17 -8.39 24.24
C GLY A 234 11.10 -7.65 22.90
N PRO A 235 11.96 -8.03 21.96
CA PRO A 235 12.02 -7.36 20.65
C PRO A 235 10.77 -7.64 19.82
N ARG A 236 10.32 -6.65 19.08
CA ARG A 236 9.31 -6.84 18.03
C ARG A 236 9.91 -7.62 16.87
N ILE A 237 9.22 -8.68 16.45
CA ILE A 237 9.60 -9.54 15.33
C ILE A 237 8.44 -9.50 14.34
N GLN A 238 8.70 -9.10 13.11
CA GLN A 238 7.66 -9.09 12.08
C GLN A 238 7.31 -10.52 11.69
N VAL A 239 6.05 -10.87 11.79
CA VAL A 239 5.52 -12.20 11.43
C VAL A 239 4.67 -12.16 10.16
N GLY A 240 4.14 -11.00 9.77
CA GLY A 240 3.29 -10.89 8.60
C GLY A 240 3.37 -9.53 7.90
N VAL A 241 2.84 -9.53 6.66
CA VAL A 241 2.61 -8.38 5.81
C VAL A 241 1.11 -8.26 5.58
N ALA A 242 0.51 -7.10 5.89
CA ALA A 242 -0.92 -6.87 5.79
C ALA A 242 -1.41 -7.08 4.35
N SER A 243 -2.32 -8.04 4.17
CA SER A 243 -2.86 -8.42 2.88
C SER A 243 -4.30 -7.96 2.72
N PHE A 244 -5.22 -8.46 3.52
CA PHE A 244 -6.62 -8.06 3.43
C PHE A 244 -7.39 -8.21 4.74
N GLY A 245 -8.56 -7.57 4.78
CA GLY A 245 -9.62 -7.75 5.74
C GLY A 245 -10.97 -7.82 5.03
N PHE A 246 -12.04 -7.75 5.78
CA PHE A 246 -13.38 -7.63 5.21
C PHE A 246 -13.62 -6.20 4.68
N GLU A 247 -14.59 -6.05 3.77
CA GLU A 247 -14.98 -4.75 3.21
C GLU A 247 -15.38 -3.77 4.33
N ARG A 248 -16.17 -4.27 5.29
CA ARG A 248 -16.38 -3.60 6.56
C ARG A 248 -15.23 -3.98 7.50
N CYS A 249 -14.25 -3.10 7.66
CA CYS A 249 -13.18 -3.30 8.62
C CYS A 249 -13.76 -3.37 10.03
N GLY A 250 -13.26 -4.29 10.86
CA GLY A 250 -13.73 -4.45 12.24
C GLY A 250 -15.13 -5.05 12.39
N ASP A 251 -15.69 -5.72 11.38
CA ASP A 251 -17.01 -6.32 11.46
C ASP A 251 -17.10 -7.35 12.58
N ARG A 252 -17.86 -7.02 13.63
CA ARG A 252 -18.06 -7.83 14.83
C ARG A 252 -18.69 -9.21 14.57
N THR A 253 -19.34 -9.38 13.43
CA THR A 253 -19.95 -10.66 13.04
C THR A 253 -18.94 -11.67 12.52
N LYS A 254 -17.69 -11.25 12.29
CA LYS A 254 -16.63 -12.08 11.74
C LYS A 254 -15.74 -12.67 12.83
N ALA A 255 -15.30 -13.91 12.63
CA ALA A 255 -14.36 -14.60 13.52
C ALA A 255 -12.89 -14.24 13.24
N VAL A 256 -12.63 -13.61 12.10
CA VAL A 256 -11.33 -13.10 11.65
C VAL A 256 -11.55 -11.68 11.15
N THR A 257 -10.71 -10.74 11.53
CA THR A 257 -10.80 -9.35 11.06
C THR A 257 -9.68 -8.97 10.12
N SER A 258 -8.53 -9.64 10.19
CA SER A 258 -7.31 -9.28 9.48
C SER A 258 -6.54 -10.50 9.02
N VAL A 259 -6.06 -10.48 7.77
CA VAL A 259 -5.23 -11.53 7.16
C VAL A 259 -3.92 -10.92 6.66
N PHE A 260 -2.83 -11.60 6.99
CA PHE A 260 -1.48 -11.21 6.60
C PHE A 260 -0.81 -12.34 5.83
N THR A 261 0.09 -11.99 4.94
CA THR A 261 1.02 -12.96 4.33
C THR A 261 2.09 -13.32 5.36
N ASP A 262 2.31 -14.61 5.63
CA ASP A 262 3.28 -15.08 6.62
C ASP A 262 4.71 -14.95 6.09
N VAL A 263 5.52 -14.10 6.72
CA VAL A 263 6.89 -13.82 6.32
C VAL A 263 7.79 -15.08 6.35
N TYR A 264 7.48 -16.01 7.26
CA TYR A 264 8.25 -17.25 7.41
C TYR A 264 8.37 -18.04 6.10
N ASP A 265 7.26 -18.18 5.38
CA ASP A 265 7.20 -19.02 4.18
C ASP A 265 7.97 -18.42 2.99
N TYR A 266 8.34 -17.14 3.09
CA TYR A 266 9.08 -16.42 2.04
C TYR A 266 10.55 -16.18 2.37
N LYS A 267 11.07 -16.74 3.48
CA LYS A 267 12.48 -16.55 3.88
C LYS A 267 13.47 -16.78 2.75
N SER A 268 13.38 -17.94 2.09
CA SER A 268 14.34 -18.29 1.03
C SER A 268 14.21 -17.36 -0.18
N TRP A 269 12.99 -16.91 -0.49
CA TRP A 269 12.75 -15.96 -1.57
C TRP A 269 13.30 -14.57 -1.21
N ILE A 270 13.05 -14.08 0.01
CA ILE A 270 13.58 -12.81 0.51
C ILE A 270 15.11 -12.82 0.48
N ASP A 271 15.75 -13.87 1.00
CA ASP A 271 17.21 -14.02 1.00
C ASP A 271 17.77 -14.00 -0.44
N ASN A 272 17.12 -14.69 -1.37
CA ASN A 272 17.54 -14.75 -2.77
C ASN A 272 17.38 -13.39 -3.48
N VAL A 273 16.32 -12.63 -3.20
CA VAL A 273 16.18 -11.26 -3.73
C VAL A 273 17.29 -10.36 -3.21
N ILE A 274 17.52 -10.32 -1.90
CA ILE A 274 18.52 -9.45 -1.27
C ILE A 274 19.94 -9.78 -1.75
N THR A 275 20.23 -11.06 -2.01
CA THR A 275 21.54 -11.50 -2.50
C THR A 275 21.68 -11.42 -4.02
N GLY A 276 20.67 -10.94 -4.74
CA GLY A 276 20.69 -10.76 -6.19
C GLY A 276 20.55 -12.04 -7.01
N ASN A 277 20.02 -13.11 -6.42
CA ASN A 277 19.78 -14.40 -7.08
C ASN A 277 18.41 -14.48 -7.79
N VAL A 278 17.57 -13.45 -7.66
CA VAL A 278 16.27 -13.32 -8.34
C VAL A 278 16.30 -12.08 -9.21
N SER A 279 15.87 -12.20 -10.45
CA SER A 279 15.67 -11.05 -11.33
C SER A 279 14.40 -10.28 -10.93
N PRO A 280 14.40 -8.93 -11.05
CA PRO A 280 13.21 -8.15 -10.78
C PRO A 280 12.08 -8.49 -11.75
N THR A 281 10.86 -8.47 -11.24
CA THR A 281 9.62 -8.57 -12.04
C THR A 281 9.48 -7.34 -12.94
N TYR A 282 9.79 -6.16 -12.39
CA TYR A 282 9.83 -4.88 -13.11
C TYR A 282 11.02 -4.06 -12.62
N TYR A 283 11.54 -3.19 -13.49
CA TYR A 283 12.54 -2.20 -13.09
C TYR A 283 12.27 -0.84 -13.74
N ILE A 284 12.78 0.22 -13.14
CA ILE A 284 12.62 1.58 -13.64
C ILE A 284 13.86 2.00 -14.43
N GLN A 285 13.66 2.38 -15.68
CA GLN A 285 14.67 3.00 -16.53
C GLN A 285 14.45 4.51 -16.57
N VAL A 286 15.53 5.27 -16.43
CA VAL A 286 15.50 6.74 -16.55
C VAL A 286 16.09 7.15 -17.89
N GLN A 287 15.29 7.84 -18.72
CA GLN A 287 15.72 8.38 -20.01
C GLN A 287 15.31 9.85 -20.11
N ASN A 288 16.26 10.75 -20.37
CA ASN A 288 16.03 12.20 -20.47
C ASN A 288 15.28 12.79 -19.24
N GLY A 289 15.56 12.26 -18.05
CA GLY A 289 14.92 12.67 -16.81
C GLY A 289 13.54 12.07 -16.57
N GLN A 290 12.97 11.35 -17.52
CA GLN A 290 11.69 10.65 -17.35
C GLN A 290 11.90 9.21 -16.89
N ARG A 291 10.99 8.73 -16.06
CA ARG A 291 11.01 7.38 -15.47
C ARG A 291 10.02 6.47 -16.20
N PHE A 292 10.50 5.32 -16.66
CA PHE A 292 9.71 4.34 -17.41
C PHE A 292 9.78 2.98 -16.73
N LEU A 293 8.62 2.32 -16.64
CA LEU A 293 8.55 0.93 -16.21
C LEU A 293 9.02 0.03 -17.35
N VAL A 294 9.92 -0.90 -17.04
CA VAL A 294 10.34 -1.96 -17.94
C VAL A 294 9.96 -3.31 -17.37
N ASP A 295 9.24 -4.09 -18.17
CA ASP A 295 8.97 -5.51 -17.94
C ASP A 295 9.99 -6.32 -18.71
N PRO A 296 10.96 -6.98 -18.05
CA PRO A 296 12.00 -7.76 -18.72
C PRO A 296 11.46 -9.00 -19.44
N SER A 297 10.25 -9.46 -19.12
CA SER A 297 9.59 -10.58 -19.78
C SER A 297 8.88 -10.18 -21.09
N SER A 298 8.65 -8.87 -21.29
CA SER A 298 7.96 -8.35 -22.48
C SER A 298 8.91 -8.29 -23.69
N PRO A 299 8.54 -8.85 -24.85
CA PRO A 299 9.39 -8.84 -26.06
C PRO A 299 9.63 -7.43 -26.64
N THR A 300 8.99 -6.39 -26.11
CA THR A 300 9.18 -4.98 -26.49
C THR A 300 10.17 -4.23 -25.61
N ALA A 301 10.91 -4.90 -24.72
CA ALA A 301 12.01 -4.28 -24.00
C ALA A 301 13.03 -3.73 -25.02
N ILE A 302 13.09 -2.40 -25.16
CA ILE A 302 13.99 -1.71 -26.08
C ILE A 302 15.41 -1.99 -25.60
N SER A 303 16.13 -2.87 -26.27
CA SER A 303 17.58 -3.00 -26.09
C SER A 303 18.20 -1.62 -26.33
N PRO A 304 19.13 -1.14 -25.48
CA PRO A 304 19.84 0.08 -25.75
C PRO A 304 20.58 -0.07 -27.08
N THR A 305 20.08 0.60 -28.10
CA THR A 305 20.80 0.71 -29.38
C THR A 305 22.10 1.44 -29.07
N SER A 306 23.21 0.71 -29.13
CA SER A 306 24.54 1.30 -29.28
C SER A 306 24.47 2.24 -30.48
N SER A 307 24.76 3.51 -30.23
CA SER A 307 24.89 4.51 -31.27
C SER A 307 26.13 4.21 -32.12
N ASP A 308 25.97 3.33 -33.09
CA ASP A 308 26.87 3.28 -34.23
C ASP A 308 26.37 4.30 -35.27
N SER A 309 27.17 5.36 -35.41
CA SER A 309 27.06 6.37 -36.45
C SER A 309 27.33 5.71 -37.80
N SER A 310 26.32 5.35 -38.57
CA SER A 310 26.43 5.14 -40.01
C SER A 310 25.15 5.62 -40.69
N GLY A 311 25.38 6.45 -41.72
CA GLY A 311 24.36 7.22 -42.42
C GLY A 311 23.20 6.40 -42.98
N GLY A 312 22.00 6.81 -42.62
CA GLY A 312 20.76 6.19 -43.03
C GLY A 312 20.36 6.56 -44.45
N ASN A 313 20.27 5.57 -45.34
CA ASN A 313 19.53 5.69 -46.59
C ASN A 313 18.01 5.68 -46.26
N VAL A 314 17.36 6.83 -46.44
CA VAL A 314 15.90 6.94 -46.39
C VAL A 314 15.34 6.27 -47.63
N SER A 315 14.67 5.14 -47.47
CA SER A 315 14.02 4.42 -48.57
C SER A 315 12.94 5.29 -49.26
N VAL A 316 13.04 5.45 -50.56
CA VAL A 316 12.11 6.24 -51.39
C VAL A 316 10.66 5.82 -51.29
N ILE A 317 10.39 4.64 -50.75
CA ILE A 317 9.04 4.08 -50.54
C ILE A 317 8.25 4.85 -49.46
N SER A 318 8.92 5.45 -48.46
CA SER A 318 8.24 6.21 -47.39
C SER A 318 7.71 7.58 -47.86
N LEU A 319 8.28 8.16 -48.92
CA LEU A 319 7.83 9.44 -49.47
C LEU A 319 6.55 9.32 -50.33
N LEU A 320 6.32 8.19 -50.99
CA LEU A 320 5.10 7.95 -51.76
C LEU A 320 3.84 7.72 -50.88
N GLY A 321 4.00 7.18 -49.69
CA GLY A 321 2.88 6.99 -48.74
C GLY A 321 2.31 8.31 -48.19
N LEU A 322 3.15 9.31 -47.98
CA LEU A 322 2.72 10.64 -47.49
C LEU A 322 1.99 11.47 -48.57
N LEU A 323 2.32 11.30 -49.86
CA LEU A 323 1.61 11.96 -50.92
C LEU A 323 0.20 11.41 -51.14
N PHE A 324 -0.02 10.09 -50.95
CA PHE A 324 -1.35 9.47 -51.07
C PHE A 324 -2.31 9.89 -49.96
N ILE A 325 -1.80 10.10 -48.71
CA ILE A 325 -2.63 10.55 -47.60
C ILE A 325 -3.03 12.03 -47.77
N SER A 326 -2.18 12.85 -48.40
CA SER A 326 -2.49 14.25 -48.68
C SER A 326 -3.57 14.40 -49.79
N LEU A 327 -3.57 13.56 -50.80
CA LEU A 327 -4.58 13.54 -51.87
C LEU A 327 -5.95 13.07 -51.39
N MET A 328 -6.03 12.06 -50.49
CA MET A 328 -7.32 11.60 -49.94
C MET A 328 -7.95 12.65 -49.00
N ARG A 329 -7.17 13.48 -48.29
CA ARG A 329 -7.71 14.56 -47.48
C ARG A 329 -8.27 15.75 -48.30
N HIS A 330 -7.87 15.91 -49.54
CA HIS A 330 -8.37 16.99 -50.42
C HIS A 330 -9.72 16.59 -51.07
N CYS A 331 -9.93 15.31 -51.35
CA CYS A 331 -11.19 14.83 -51.93
C CYS A 331 -12.37 14.80 -50.94
N SER A 332 -12.10 14.65 -49.62
CA SER A 332 -13.14 14.63 -48.59
C SER A 332 -13.69 16.02 -48.19
N ARG A 333 -13.04 17.11 -48.62
CA ARG A 333 -13.51 18.49 -48.32
C ARG A 333 -14.45 19.08 -49.35
N VAL A 334 -14.64 18.43 -50.50
CA VAL A 334 -15.51 18.92 -51.61
C VAL A 334 -16.94 18.38 -51.51
N HIS A 335 -17.23 17.37 -50.66
CA HIS A 335 -18.56 16.74 -50.58
C HIS A 335 -19.45 17.15 -49.42
N MET A 336 -19.10 18.20 -48.67
CA MET A 336 -19.91 18.69 -47.54
C MET A 336 -20.35 20.14 -47.72
N SER A 337 -20.86 20.47 -48.93
CA SER A 337 -21.51 21.75 -49.16
C SER A 337 -22.64 21.57 -50.17
N CYS A 338 -23.66 20.79 -49.81
CA CYS A 338 -24.96 20.88 -50.42
C CYS A 338 -25.93 19.96 -49.65
N SER A 339 -26.60 20.43 -48.62
CA SER A 339 -27.97 20.11 -48.23
C SER A 339 -28.30 20.70 -46.89
N SER A 340 -28.79 21.91 -46.96
CA SER A 340 -29.65 22.44 -45.88
C SER A 340 -30.64 23.40 -46.54
N ASN A 341 -31.81 22.89 -46.93
CA ASN A 341 -33.06 23.64 -46.98
C ASN A 341 -34.28 22.69 -47.15
N HIS A 342 -35.32 23.00 -46.39
CA HIS A 342 -36.65 22.41 -46.32
C HIS A 342 -36.80 21.22 -45.36
N LEU A 343 -37.54 21.33 -44.26
CA LEU A 343 -38.96 21.64 -44.16
C LEU A 343 -39.36 22.03 -42.75
N ARG A 344 -40.06 23.16 -42.65
CA ARG A 344 -40.94 23.57 -41.57
C ARG A 344 -42.30 22.89 -41.75
N SER A 345 -42.98 22.58 -40.65
CA SER A 345 -44.46 22.61 -40.50
C SER A 345 -45.08 21.34 -39.91
N GLN A 346 -45.78 21.61 -38.78
CA GLN A 346 -47.04 20.98 -38.29
C GLN A 346 -46.92 19.61 -37.60
N ASN A 347 -47.15 19.48 -36.35
CA ASN A 347 -48.32 19.71 -35.44
C ASN A 347 -47.85 19.66 -33.99
#